data_91c65d92e2a8033789117b1663746b9b
#
_entry.id   91c65d92e2a8033789117b1663746b9b
#
_cell.length_a   1.000
_cell.length_b   1.000
_cell.length_c   1.000
_cell.angle_alpha   90.00
_cell.angle_beta   90.00
_cell.angle_gamma   90.00
#
_symmetry.space_group_name_H-M   'P 1'
#
loop_
_entity.id
_entity.type
_entity.pdbx_description
1 polymer ?
#
loop_
_entity_poly.entity_id
_entity_poly.type
_entity_poly.pdbx_seq_one_letter_code
_entity_poly.pdbx_strand_id
1 'polypeptide(L)'
;MTQMLAWRNSHGSLLLGVLMVLALTWLFSVPMKAHYTDLIVDRAYYKDSTAEHTIQSIQQQAFTPYEGPLFAGNHSRPLWLKLTLAPAPAERKQAWVLMFQPNFLHYAEVWWKGGNGQWQRAETGSRLAYNQRDIKALTPIVALEPSLQTRSTVYVRVQSPTTPLHVQVISQQNSMEFDALLSLVSGGFIGIGLALTIFSALLYVNTRDRLWGFDAICNVVGILVLSLQMGLASRLLFPDSENFVNTLLLYANVGYLFLATILHRLVFSLFALPRWIYAFNTTILFAFPLLVGLIFIGHGDSAMAINNFLITTSACWGVLIAIKARHPDRFALWVFRASYLGLVSYFVWWGIPMVFQQQTGNLATLYPSLPASLFSMFLLMLILWRNTQMKMEDAQRLALQKRDAERDLQESQRRHEETQGFLGMVLHEVKNPLSSIRMIVANLENTLPDADAQVSQRLQRVHGLVDDIDDVLERGVEIDSLEQGALVAEKALVNVTAWVQEFAAAHAAVARLHITAPDALLAQVDTHLLSMMLRNLVDNAVKYAPEGSPILVQLNANAQGWQLSVRSR
;
A
#
# COMPACT_ATOMS: atom_id res chain seq x y z
N MET A 1 7.27 -17.49 -22.06
CA MET A 1 6.16 -17.03 -22.90
C MET A 1 4.99 -16.46 -22.09
N THR A 2 4.57 -17.08 -21.01
CA THR A 2 3.52 -16.58 -20.08
C THR A 2 3.88 -15.26 -19.39
N GLN A 3 5.12 -15.03 -19.00
CA GLN A 3 5.58 -13.76 -18.40
C GLN A 3 5.60 -12.59 -19.41
N MET A 4 5.93 -12.86 -20.68
CA MET A 4 5.90 -11.85 -21.75
C MET A 4 4.47 -11.42 -22.12
N LEU A 5 3.51 -12.34 -22.06
CA LEU A 5 2.09 -12.04 -22.29
C LEU A 5 1.47 -11.25 -21.13
N ALA A 6 1.83 -11.56 -19.87
CA ALA A 6 1.40 -10.80 -18.71
C ALA A 6 1.99 -9.37 -18.72
N TRP A 7 3.25 -9.21 -19.11
CA TRP A 7 3.90 -7.91 -19.25
C TRP A 7 3.26 -7.05 -20.36
N ARG A 8 2.93 -7.67 -21.52
CA ARG A 8 2.27 -6.98 -22.64
C ARG A 8 0.84 -6.53 -22.32
N ASN A 9 0.09 -7.33 -21.56
CA ASN A 9 -1.28 -6.98 -21.15
C ASN A 9 -1.31 -5.89 -20.07
N SER A 10 -0.32 -5.83 -19.17
CA SER A 10 -0.25 -4.80 -18.14
C SER A 10 0.11 -3.41 -18.69
N HIS A 11 0.96 -3.35 -19.73
CA HIS A 11 1.33 -2.08 -20.37
C HIS A 11 0.23 -1.56 -21.28
N GLY A 12 -0.54 -2.46 -21.90
CA GLY A 12 -1.69 -2.09 -22.74
C GLY A 12 -2.81 -1.42 -21.93
N SER A 13 -3.14 -1.96 -20.76
CA SER A 13 -4.15 -1.36 -19.87
C SER A 13 -3.70 -0.01 -19.28
N LEU A 14 -2.41 0.13 -18.98
CA LEU A 14 -1.80 1.37 -18.50
C LEU A 14 -1.82 2.47 -19.56
N LEU A 15 -1.45 2.11 -20.81
CA LEU A 15 -1.51 3.02 -21.95
C LEU A 15 -2.94 3.49 -22.22
N LEU A 16 -3.91 2.56 -22.17
CA LEU A 16 -5.33 2.87 -22.34
C LEU A 16 -5.83 3.85 -21.25
N GLY A 17 -5.44 3.63 -20.00
CA GLY A 17 -5.78 4.54 -18.90
C GLY A 17 -5.19 5.94 -19.08
N VAL A 18 -3.92 6.04 -19.45
CA VAL A 18 -3.26 7.33 -19.74
C VAL A 18 -3.92 8.03 -20.93
N LEU A 19 -4.21 7.31 -22.00
CA LEU A 19 -4.91 7.87 -23.17
C LEU A 19 -6.31 8.34 -22.81
N MET A 20 -7.02 7.61 -21.96
CA MET A 20 -8.36 7.99 -21.49
C MET A 20 -8.32 9.27 -20.65
N VAL A 21 -7.36 9.40 -19.73
CA VAL A 21 -7.16 10.63 -18.94
C VAL A 21 -6.77 11.80 -19.83
N LEU A 22 -5.86 11.59 -20.80
CA LEU A 22 -5.48 12.64 -21.77
C LEU A 22 -6.67 13.04 -22.65
N ALA A 23 -7.48 12.07 -23.12
CA ALA A 23 -8.67 12.35 -23.91
C ALA A 23 -9.73 13.12 -23.11
N LEU A 24 -9.93 12.77 -21.84
CA LEU A 24 -10.82 13.51 -20.94
C LEU A 24 -10.28 14.93 -20.67
N THR A 25 -8.99 15.08 -20.40
CA THR A 25 -8.37 16.38 -20.19
C THR A 25 -8.49 17.24 -21.44
N TRP A 26 -8.29 16.63 -22.63
CA TRP A 26 -8.47 17.30 -23.91
C TRP A 26 -9.92 17.72 -24.14
N LEU A 27 -10.90 16.83 -23.86
CA LEU A 27 -12.34 17.12 -23.98
C LEU A 27 -12.73 18.32 -23.10
N PHE A 28 -12.15 18.43 -21.91
CA PHE A 28 -12.36 19.59 -21.02
C PHE A 28 -11.64 20.85 -21.44
N SER A 29 -10.54 20.71 -22.17
CA SER A 29 -9.76 21.83 -22.69
C SER A 29 -10.34 22.42 -23.99
N VAL A 30 -11.21 21.65 -24.66
CA VAL A 30 -11.91 22.18 -25.84
C VAL A 30 -12.73 23.38 -25.38
N PRO A 31 -12.46 24.58 -25.90
CA PRO A 31 -13.27 25.74 -25.58
C PRO A 31 -14.69 25.40 -26.02
N MET A 32 -15.66 25.46 -25.11
CA MET A 32 -17.06 25.46 -25.47
C MET A 32 -17.36 26.78 -26.19
N LYS A 33 -16.77 26.95 -27.35
CA LYS A 33 -17.24 27.85 -28.36
C LYS A 33 -18.51 27.25 -28.97
N ALA A 34 -19.48 26.99 -28.12
CA ALA A 34 -20.82 26.98 -28.62
C ALA A 34 -21.05 28.39 -29.17
N HIS A 35 -21.43 28.50 -30.40
CA HIS A 35 -21.75 29.74 -31.07
C HIS A 35 -23.08 30.28 -30.50
N TYR A 36 -23.13 30.38 -29.14
CA TYR A 36 -24.31 30.96 -28.48
C TYR A 36 -24.22 32.47 -28.62
N THR A 37 -25.23 33.06 -29.20
CA THR A 37 -25.36 34.51 -29.21
C THR A 37 -25.65 34.96 -27.79
N ASP A 38 -24.64 35.57 -27.15
CA ASP A 38 -24.81 36.25 -25.87
C ASP A 38 -25.37 37.64 -26.10
N LEU A 39 -26.48 37.97 -25.49
CA LEU A 39 -27.10 39.29 -25.62
C LEU A 39 -26.41 40.36 -24.74
N ILE A 40 -25.51 40.01 -23.86
CA ILE A 40 -24.81 41.00 -23.03
C ILE A 40 -23.77 41.74 -23.86
N VAL A 41 -23.97 43.05 -24.02
CA VAL A 41 -23.04 43.97 -24.72
C VAL A 41 -22.03 44.54 -23.74
N ASP A 42 -22.49 45.01 -22.58
CA ASP A 42 -21.64 45.64 -21.58
C ASP A 42 -21.81 44.93 -20.22
N ARG A 43 -20.73 44.75 -19.53
CA ARG A 43 -20.66 44.17 -18.17
C ARG A 43 -19.93 45.12 -17.25
N ALA A 44 -20.51 45.40 -16.08
CA ALA A 44 -19.84 46.17 -15.05
C ALA A 44 -20.24 45.65 -13.66
N TYR A 45 -19.36 45.82 -12.67
CA TYR A 45 -19.60 45.35 -11.32
C TYR A 45 -19.37 46.46 -10.27
N TYR A 46 -20.01 46.27 -9.10
CA TYR A 46 -19.83 47.10 -7.92
C TYR A 46 -19.72 46.22 -6.69
N LYS A 47 -18.68 46.42 -5.86
CA LYS A 47 -18.51 45.71 -4.60
C LYS A 47 -19.26 46.44 -3.49
N ASP A 48 -20.35 45.83 -3.02
CA ASP A 48 -21.17 46.41 -1.94
C ASP A 48 -20.54 46.14 -0.58
N SER A 49 -19.75 47.08 -0.09
CA SER A 49 -19.04 46.95 1.19
C SER A 49 -19.96 47.06 2.41
N THR A 50 -21.11 47.70 2.27
CA THR A 50 -22.10 47.88 3.34
C THR A 50 -23.15 46.77 3.38
N ALA A 51 -23.36 46.09 2.24
CA ALA A 51 -24.43 45.12 2.03
C ALA A 51 -25.88 45.72 2.13
N GLU A 52 -25.97 47.04 2.14
CA GLU A 52 -27.22 47.77 2.38
C GLU A 52 -27.88 48.33 1.09
N HIS A 53 -27.15 48.25 -0.03
CA HIS A 53 -27.72 48.80 -1.29
C HIS A 53 -28.94 48.00 -1.75
N THR A 54 -29.98 48.77 -2.07
CA THR A 54 -31.22 48.29 -2.72
C THR A 54 -31.12 48.53 -4.23
N ILE A 55 -32.10 47.98 -4.99
CA ILE A 55 -32.22 48.21 -6.43
C ILE A 55 -32.30 49.71 -6.79
N GLN A 56 -32.89 50.55 -5.92
CA GLN A 56 -32.99 51.98 -6.16
C GLN A 56 -31.65 52.69 -5.93
N SER A 57 -30.97 52.40 -4.82
CA SER A 57 -29.72 53.06 -4.45
C SER A 57 -28.53 52.63 -5.30
N ILE A 58 -28.51 51.37 -5.78
CA ILE A 58 -27.37 50.84 -6.56
C ILE A 58 -27.26 51.46 -7.97
N GLN A 59 -28.37 51.94 -8.54
CA GLN A 59 -28.38 52.56 -9.85
C GLN A 59 -27.54 53.86 -9.91
N GLN A 60 -27.33 54.51 -8.76
CA GLN A 60 -26.57 55.74 -8.63
C GLN A 60 -25.07 55.54 -8.41
N GLN A 61 -24.67 54.26 -8.22
CA GLN A 61 -23.26 53.92 -7.95
C GLN A 61 -22.45 53.86 -9.23
N ALA A 62 -21.15 54.10 -9.11
CA ALA A 62 -20.19 53.96 -10.20
C ALA A 62 -19.77 52.48 -10.31
N PHE A 63 -20.12 51.87 -11.45
CA PHE A 63 -19.77 50.49 -11.74
C PHE A 63 -18.43 50.43 -12.50
N THR A 64 -17.59 49.46 -12.16
CA THR A 64 -16.32 49.18 -12.85
C THR A 64 -16.57 48.19 -14.00
N PRO A 65 -16.20 48.55 -15.25
CA PRO A 65 -16.36 47.63 -16.39
C PRO A 65 -15.49 46.40 -16.25
N TYR A 66 -15.96 45.24 -16.77
CA TYR A 66 -15.17 44.04 -16.90
C TYR A 66 -15.56 43.25 -18.15
N GLU A 67 -14.65 42.39 -18.59
CA GLU A 67 -14.89 41.49 -19.72
C GLU A 67 -14.66 40.05 -19.32
N GLY A 68 -15.43 39.10 -19.92
CA GLY A 68 -15.32 37.68 -19.67
C GLY A 68 -15.76 37.25 -18.26
N PRO A 69 -15.16 36.18 -17.68
CA PRO A 69 -15.44 35.76 -16.32
C PRO A 69 -14.97 36.79 -15.30
N LEU A 70 -15.78 37.07 -14.29
CA LEU A 70 -15.45 38.01 -13.24
C LEU A 70 -14.64 37.34 -12.11
N PHE A 71 -13.43 37.82 -11.87
CA PHE A 71 -12.57 37.42 -10.77
C PHE A 71 -12.60 38.48 -9.66
N ALA A 72 -13.65 38.46 -8.84
CA ALA A 72 -13.83 39.47 -7.81
C ALA A 72 -13.14 39.16 -6.47
N GLY A 73 -12.48 37.99 -6.35
CA GLY A 73 -11.91 37.48 -5.10
C GLY A 73 -12.97 36.77 -4.24
N ASN A 74 -12.55 36.22 -3.10
CA ASN A 74 -13.44 35.58 -2.16
C ASN A 74 -14.14 36.66 -1.29
N HIS A 75 -15.40 36.94 -1.57
CA HIS A 75 -16.15 37.98 -0.85
C HIS A 75 -17.37 37.38 -0.18
N SER A 76 -17.41 37.49 1.14
CA SER A 76 -18.60 37.24 1.96
C SER A 76 -19.69 38.33 1.77
N ARG A 77 -19.36 39.43 1.11
CA ARG A 77 -20.24 40.56 0.88
C ARG A 77 -20.87 40.53 -0.51
N PRO A 78 -22.09 41.09 -0.69
CA PRO A 78 -22.77 41.11 -1.95
C PRO A 78 -21.98 41.84 -3.05
N LEU A 79 -22.05 41.29 -4.25
CA LEU A 79 -21.52 41.88 -5.48
C LEU A 79 -22.68 42.23 -6.37
N TRP A 80 -22.75 43.50 -6.87
CA TRP A 80 -23.72 43.91 -7.84
C TRP A 80 -23.12 43.90 -9.24
N LEU A 81 -23.85 43.29 -10.21
CA LEU A 81 -23.55 43.35 -11.62
C LEU A 81 -24.54 44.23 -12.32
N LYS A 82 -24.09 45.04 -13.25
CA LYS A 82 -24.89 45.80 -14.19
C LYS A 82 -24.63 45.23 -15.57
N LEU A 83 -25.63 44.64 -16.18
CA LEU A 83 -25.56 43.98 -17.47
C LEU A 83 -26.41 44.74 -18.47
N THR A 84 -25.83 45.23 -19.56
CA THR A 84 -26.56 45.87 -20.64
C THR A 84 -26.80 44.88 -21.76
N LEU A 85 -28.03 44.66 -22.13
CA LEU A 85 -28.43 43.70 -23.12
C LEU A 85 -28.75 44.35 -24.47
N ALA A 86 -28.29 43.71 -25.55
CA ALA A 86 -28.70 44.05 -26.90
C ALA A 86 -30.19 43.65 -27.10
N PRO A 87 -30.91 44.29 -28.05
CA PRO A 87 -32.21 43.81 -28.45
C PRO A 87 -32.17 42.36 -28.94
N ALA A 88 -33.12 41.58 -28.54
CA ALA A 88 -33.23 40.18 -29.00
C ALA A 88 -33.57 40.16 -30.50
N PRO A 89 -32.97 39.24 -31.30
CA PRO A 89 -33.27 39.12 -32.73
C PRO A 89 -34.79 38.86 -32.96
N ALA A 90 -35.43 39.71 -33.77
CA ALA A 90 -36.87 39.69 -33.98
C ALA A 90 -37.38 38.40 -34.68
N GLU A 91 -36.49 37.72 -35.40
CA GLU A 91 -36.83 36.54 -36.23
C GLU A 91 -37.13 35.27 -35.42
N ARG A 92 -36.83 35.25 -34.13
CA ARG A 92 -37.03 34.10 -33.27
C ARG A 92 -37.81 34.47 -32.00
N LYS A 93 -39.08 34.05 -31.90
CA LYS A 93 -39.83 34.04 -30.63
C LYS A 93 -39.22 33.01 -29.67
N GLN A 94 -37.99 33.25 -29.27
CA GLN A 94 -37.28 32.36 -28.31
C GLN A 94 -37.34 33.00 -26.92
N ALA A 95 -37.52 32.14 -25.90
CA ALA A 95 -37.33 32.55 -24.51
C ALA A 95 -35.80 32.73 -24.25
N TRP A 96 -35.48 33.82 -23.58
CA TRP A 96 -34.11 34.16 -23.19
C TRP A 96 -33.91 33.93 -21.70
N VAL A 97 -32.76 33.43 -21.32
CA VAL A 97 -32.44 33.13 -19.94
C VAL A 97 -31.08 33.73 -19.56
N LEU A 98 -31.00 34.22 -18.34
CA LEU A 98 -29.77 34.62 -17.70
C LEU A 98 -29.19 33.38 -17.02
N MET A 99 -28.05 32.92 -17.46
CA MET A 99 -27.33 31.73 -16.98
C MET A 99 -26.09 32.13 -16.19
N PHE A 100 -25.88 31.48 -15.05
CA PHE A 100 -24.75 31.69 -14.17
C PHE A 100 -23.85 30.45 -14.16
N GLN A 101 -22.58 30.67 -14.28
CA GLN A 101 -21.55 29.64 -14.15
C GLN A 101 -20.51 30.08 -13.13
N PRO A 102 -19.99 29.18 -12.28
CA PRO A 102 -20.30 27.76 -12.17
C PRO A 102 -21.66 27.50 -11.48
N ASN A 103 -22.14 26.24 -11.59
CA ASN A 103 -23.43 25.81 -11.07
C ASN A 103 -23.54 25.77 -9.53
N PHE A 104 -22.44 25.92 -8.82
CA PHE A 104 -22.41 26.04 -7.35
C PHE A 104 -22.49 27.49 -6.83
N LEU A 105 -23.01 28.41 -7.66
CA LEU A 105 -23.37 29.75 -7.21
C LEU A 105 -24.29 29.67 -6.01
N HIS A 106 -23.93 30.35 -4.90
CA HIS A 106 -24.69 30.24 -3.65
C HIS A 106 -26.06 30.89 -3.77
N TYR A 107 -26.11 32.15 -4.16
CA TYR A 107 -27.38 32.89 -4.29
C TYR A 107 -27.20 34.08 -5.24
N ALA A 108 -28.23 34.32 -6.08
CA ALA A 108 -28.32 35.49 -6.92
C ALA A 108 -29.76 36.01 -6.99
N GLU A 109 -29.91 37.31 -6.88
CA GLU A 109 -31.15 38.05 -7.15
C GLU A 109 -30.97 38.80 -8.46
N VAL A 110 -31.93 38.65 -9.36
CA VAL A 110 -31.92 39.27 -10.69
C VAL A 110 -33.05 40.29 -10.75
N TRP A 111 -32.76 41.50 -11.16
CA TRP A 111 -33.71 42.59 -11.26
C TRP A 111 -33.71 43.16 -12.67
N TRP A 112 -34.88 43.28 -13.32
CA TRP A 112 -35.03 43.91 -14.62
C TRP A 112 -36.36 44.68 -14.69
N LYS A 113 -36.46 45.61 -15.64
CA LYS A 113 -37.71 46.29 -15.87
C LYS A 113 -38.57 45.53 -16.86
N GLY A 114 -39.76 45.14 -16.44
CA GLY A 114 -40.77 44.51 -17.30
C GLY A 114 -41.31 45.48 -18.36
N GLY A 115 -42.12 45.00 -19.28
CA GLY A 115 -42.77 45.81 -20.34
C GLY A 115 -43.67 46.94 -19.82
N ASN A 116 -44.13 46.83 -18.57
CA ASN A 116 -44.91 47.85 -17.86
C ASN A 116 -44.04 48.91 -17.13
N GLY A 117 -42.69 48.85 -17.26
CA GLY A 117 -41.75 49.72 -16.58
C GLY A 117 -41.52 49.42 -15.08
N GLN A 118 -42.21 48.45 -14.50
CA GLN A 118 -42.03 48.05 -13.11
C GLN A 118 -40.83 47.10 -12.96
N TRP A 119 -40.20 47.12 -11.77
CA TRP A 119 -39.12 46.19 -11.45
C TRP A 119 -39.68 44.80 -11.19
N GLN A 120 -39.20 43.83 -11.94
CA GLN A 120 -39.38 42.41 -11.69
C GLN A 120 -38.16 41.85 -10.98
N ARG A 121 -38.39 40.81 -10.19
CA ARG A 121 -37.33 40.13 -9.40
C ARG A 121 -37.48 38.62 -9.55
N ALA A 122 -36.38 37.95 -9.73
CA ALA A 122 -36.29 36.52 -9.62
C ALA A 122 -35.03 36.11 -8.83
N GLU A 123 -35.05 34.92 -8.28
CA GLU A 123 -33.97 34.39 -7.45
C GLU A 123 -33.49 33.06 -8.00
N THR A 124 -32.18 32.79 -7.84
CA THR A 124 -31.57 31.52 -8.23
C THR A 124 -30.33 31.24 -7.40
N GLY A 125 -29.82 29.99 -7.47
CA GLY A 125 -28.62 29.58 -6.77
C GLY A 125 -28.79 28.26 -6.00
N SER A 126 -27.74 27.78 -5.39
CA SER A 126 -27.71 26.51 -4.63
C SER A 126 -28.40 26.61 -3.27
N ARG A 127 -28.67 27.84 -2.77
CA ARG A 127 -29.45 28.07 -1.55
C ARG A 127 -30.92 27.70 -1.72
N LEU A 128 -31.46 27.84 -2.95
CA LEU A 128 -32.84 27.44 -3.25
C LEU A 128 -32.89 25.92 -3.51
N ALA A 129 -33.94 25.27 -2.96
CA ALA A 129 -34.21 23.88 -3.27
C ALA A 129 -34.40 23.70 -4.79
N TYR A 130 -33.94 22.58 -5.34
CA TYR A 130 -33.98 22.33 -6.79
C TYR A 130 -35.41 22.44 -7.35
N ASN A 131 -36.40 21.94 -6.61
CA ASN A 131 -37.80 21.98 -7.02
C ASN A 131 -38.45 23.36 -6.91
N GLN A 132 -37.85 24.30 -6.17
CA GLN A 132 -38.34 25.68 -6.00
C GLN A 132 -37.81 26.62 -7.10
N ARG A 133 -36.87 26.17 -7.94
CA ARG A 133 -36.32 26.97 -9.03
C ARG A 133 -37.33 27.07 -10.17
N ASP A 134 -37.46 28.26 -10.76
CA ASP A 134 -38.32 28.50 -11.91
C ASP A 134 -37.98 27.59 -13.10
N ILE A 135 -36.69 27.42 -13.36
CA ILE A 135 -36.16 26.50 -14.38
C ILE A 135 -35.33 25.40 -13.66
N LYS A 136 -35.78 24.16 -13.82
CA LYS A 136 -35.13 22.97 -13.21
C LYS A 136 -33.92 22.52 -14.01
N ALA A 137 -32.80 23.22 -13.84
CA ALA A 137 -31.51 22.94 -14.47
C ALA A 137 -30.42 22.74 -13.41
N LEU A 138 -29.32 22.06 -13.78
CA LEU A 138 -28.15 21.96 -12.91
C LEU A 138 -27.49 23.32 -12.73
N THR A 139 -27.44 24.11 -13.80
CA THR A 139 -26.92 25.46 -13.83
C THR A 139 -27.94 26.44 -13.30
N PRO A 140 -27.62 27.39 -12.40
CA PRO A 140 -28.52 28.43 -11.98
C PRO A 140 -28.95 29.30 -13.16
N ILE A 141 -30.24 29.37 -13.43
CA ILE A 141 -30.86 30.05 -14.58
C ILE A 141 -32.04 30.88 -14.11
N VAL A 142 -32.24 32.04 -14.72
CA VAL A 142 -33.43 32.91 -14.54
C VAL A 142 -34.02 33.19 -15.90
N ALA A 143 -35.34 32.98 -16.04
CA ALA A 143 -36.07 33.37 -17.25
C ALA A 143 -36.18 34.89 -17.32
N LEU A 144 -35.83 35.46 -18.46
CA LEU A 144 -36.06 36.87 -18.74
C LEU A 144 -37.29 37.00 -19.64
N GLU A 145 -38.22 37.87 -19.27
CA GLU A 145 -39.42 38.09 -20.07
C GLU A 145 -39.12 38.68 -21.46
N PRO A 146 -39.98 38.45 -22.45
CA PRO A 146 -39.75 38.82 -23.86
C PRO A 146 -39.71 40.33 -24.16
N SER A 147 -39.67 41.20 -23.15
CA SER A 147 -39.53 42.65 -23.30
C SER A 147 -38.14 43.11 -23.77
N LEU A 148 -37.28 42.19 -24.19
CA LEU A 148 -35.93 42.47 -24.74
C LEU A 148 -35.96 43.02 -26.20
N GLN A 149 -37.04 43.67 -26.62
CA GLN A 149 -37.12 44.31 -27.96
C GLN A 149 -36.28 45.60 -28.07
N THR A 150 -35.93 46.17 -26.94
CA THR A 150 -35.07 47.37 -26.85
C THR A 150 -33.86 47.08 -25.96
N ARG A 151 -32.81 47.93 -26.08
CA ARG A 151 -31.67 47.85 -25.18
C ARG A 151 -32.10 47.99 -23.73
N SER A 152 -31.84 46.96 -22.90
CA SER A 152 -32.34 46.89 -21.53
C SER A 152 -31.17 46.66 -20.56
N THR A 153 -31.39 47.02 -19.29
CA THR A 153 -30.38 46.83 -18.23
C THR A 153 -30.91 45.89 -17.19
N VAL A 154 -30.13 44.89 -16.88
CA VAL A 154 -30.39 43.90 -15.80
C VAL A 154 -29.38 44.16 -14.69
N TYR A 155 -29.87 44.19 -13.45
CA TYR A 155 -29.03 44.28 -12.26
C TYR A 155 -29.07 42.92 -11.56
N VAL A 156 -27.91 42.43 -11.12
CA VAL A 156 -27.80 41.16 -10.42
C VAL A 156 -27.04 41.39 -9.12
N ARG A 157 -27.66 40.99 -8.02
CA ARG A 157 -27.02 40.94 -6.70
C ARG A 157 -26.59 39.53 -6.44
N VAL A 158 -25.30 39.31 -6.36
CA VAL A 158 -24.71 37.98 -6.19
C VAL A 158 -24.09 37.84 -4.80
N GLN A 159 -24.40 36.75 -4.13
CA GLN A 159 -23.71 36.28 -2.94
C GLN A 159 -23.06 34.95 -3.30
N SER A 160 -21.75 34.95 -3.53
CA SER A 160 -21.02 33.75 -3.87
C SER A 160 -19.64 33.81 -3.24
N PRO A 161 -19.25 32.80 -2.44
CA PRO A 161 -17.91 32.71 -1.90
C PRO A 161 -16.87 32.30 -2.97
N THR A 162 -17.34 31.98 -4.20
CA THR A 162 -16.50 31.40 -5.24
C THR A 162 -16.38 32.28 -6.46
N THR A 163 -15.19 32.34 -6.99
CA THR A 163 -14.84 32.92 -8.29
C THR A 163 -14.09 31.88 -9.12
N PRO A 164 -14.18 31.88 -10.44
CA PRO A 164 -14.72 32.90 -11.35
C PRO A 164 -16.24 32.84 -11.50
N LEU A 165 -16.89 33.97 -11.74
CA LEU A 165 -18.30 34.08 -12.07
C LEU A 165 -18.46 34.44 -13.54
N HIS A 166 -19.08 33.61 -14.32
CA HIS A 166 -19.40 33.86 -15.72
C HIS A 166 -20.91 33.95 -15.89
N VAL A 167 -21.38 35.05 -16.50
CA VAL A 167 -22.79 35.34 -16.67
C VAL A 167 -23.06 35.55 -18.14
N GLN A 168 -24.09 34.91 -18.69
CA GLN A 168 -24.48 35.00 -20.10
C GLN A 168 -25.98 35.08 -20.23
N VAL A 169 -26.45 35.81 -21.24
CA VAL A 169 -27.87 35.82 -21.66
C VAL A 169 -27.97 35.08 -22.99
N ILE A 170 -28.50 33.88 -22.94
CA ILE A 170 -28.59 32.95 -24.07
C ILE A 170 -30.01 32.48 -24.27
N SER A 171 -30.32 31.86 -25.41
CA SER A 171 -31.64 31.25 -25.61
C SER A 171 -31.87 30.09 -24.64
N GLN A 172 -33.09 29.87 -24.23
CA GLN A 172 -33.46 28.77 -23.35
C GLN A 172 -33.07 27.41 -23.95
N GLN A 173 -33.20 27.24 -25.28
CA GLN A 173 -32.77 26.03 -25.96
C GLN A 173 -31.27 25.78 -25.76
N ASN A 174 -30.42 26.80 -26.00
CA ASN A 174 -28.99 26.70 -25.82
C ASN A 174 -28.61 26.39 -24.35
N SER A 175 -29.36 26.94 -23.39
CA SER A 175 -29.12 26.66 -21.98
C SER A 175 -29.45 25.21 -21.61
N MET A 176 -30.48 24.63 -22.23
CA MET A 176 -30.84 23.21 -22.05
C MET A 176 -29.83 22.28 -22.68
N GLU A 177 -29.28 22.63 -23.88
CA GLU A 177 -28.20 21.88 -24.51
C GLU A 177 -26.94 21.91 -23.64
N PHE A 178 -26.60 23.06 -23.06
CA PHE A 178 -25.51 23.17 -22.09
C PHE A 178 -25.73 22.30 -20.86
N ASP A 179 -26.93 22.35 -20.26
CA ASP A 179 -27.26 21.56 -19.07
C ASP A 179 -27.22 20.04 -19.35
N ALA A 180 -27.67 19.62 -20.53
CA ALA A 180 -27.59 18.23 -20.97
C ALA A 180 -26.14 17.78 -21.14
N LEU A 181 -25.27 18.61 -21.75
CA LEU A 181 -23.84 18.33 -21.88
C LEU A 181 -23.16 18.29 -20.52
N LEU A 182 -23.43 19.23 -19.63
CA LEU A 182 -22.90 19.24 -18.27
C LEU A 182 -23.34 18.00 -17.48
N SER A 183 -24.60 17.58 -17.65
CA SER A 183 -25.13 16.36 -17.03
C SER A 183 -24.42 15.11 -17.55
N LEU A 184 -24.20 15.01 -18.87
CA LEU A 184 -23.50 13.88 -19.49
C LEU A 184 -22.04 13.80 -19.01
N VAL A 185 -21.35 14.92 -19.03
CA VAL A 185 -19.95 15.03 -18.61
C VAL A 185 -19.81 14.68 -17.12
N SER A 186 -20.62 15.29 -16.26
CA SER A 186 -20.59 15.03 -14.82
C SER A 186 -20.96 13.58 -14.49
N GLY A 187 -21.97 13.03 -15.19
CA GLY A 187 -22.35 11.63 -15.07
C GLY A 187 -21.24 10.67 -15.50
N GLY A 188 -20.54 11.00 -16.59
CA GLY A 188 -19.35 10.25 -17.05
C GLY A 188 -18.22 10.23 -16.01
N PHE A 189 -17.94 11.38 -15.39
CA PHE A 189 -16.94 11.47 -14.31
C PHE A 189 -17.33 10.64 -13.08
N ILE A 190 -18.59 10.72 -12.66
CA ILE A 190 -19.10 9.91 -11.55
C ILE A 190 -19.02 8.43 -11.91
N GLY A 191 -19.39 8.04 -13.13
CA GLY A 191 -19.31 6.65 -13.60
C GLY A 191 -17.89 6.10 -13.56
N ILE A 192 -16.90 6.87 -14.03
CA ILE A 192 -15.49 6.51 -13.95
C ILE A 192 -15.04 6.41 -12.50
N GLY A 193 -15.39 7.38 -11.66
CA GLY A 193 -15.07 7.37 -10.24
C GLY A 193 -15.64 6.13 -9.52
N LEU A 194 -16.87 5.76 -9.83
CA LEU A 194 -17.50 4.53 -9.31
C LEU A 194 -16.74 3.28 -9.76
N ALA A 195 -16.35 3.19 -11.03
CA ALA A 195 -15.57 2.06 -11.54
C ALA A 195 -14.23 1.94 -10.81
N LEU A 196 -13.51 3.05 -10.60
CA LEU A 196 -12.27 3.08 -9.83
C LEU A 196 -12.50 2.68 -8.37
N THR A 197 -13.59 3.13 -7.76
CA THR A 197 -13.96 2.77 -6.38
C THR A 197 -14.22 1.27 -6.25
N ILE A 198 -14.99 0.69 -7.17
CA ILE A 198 -15.29 -0.75 -7.20
C ILE A 198 -13.99 -1.54 -7.39
N PHE A 199 -13.13 -1.10 -8.28
CA PHE A 199 -11.82 -1.73 -8.51
C PHE A 199 -10.96 -1.73 -7.24
N SER A 200 -10.85 -0.58 -6.55
CA SER A 200 -10.11 -0.47 -5.29
C SER A 200 -10.72 -1.34 -4.18
N ALA A 201 -12.05 -1.39 -4.09
CA ALA A 201 -12.75 -2.24 -3.12
C ALA A 201 -12.51 -3.74 -3.38
N LEU A 202 -12.57 -4.18 -4.65
CA LEU A 202 -12.27 -5.56 -5.03
C LEU A 202 -10.82 -5.94 -4.71
N LEU A 203 -9.88 -5.04 -4.98
CA LEU A 203 -8.47 -5.26 -4.62
C LEU A 203 -8.27 -5.33 -3.11
N TYR A 204 -8.97 -4.49 -2.33
CA TYR A 204 -8.95 -4.60 -0.87
C TYR A 204 -9.47 -5.96 -0.38
N VAL A 205 -10.58 -6.45 -0.92
CA VAL A 205 -11.14 -7.76 -0.54
C VAL A 205 -10.16 -8.89 -0.83
N ASN A 206 -9.51 -8.84 -2.00
CA ASN A 206 -8.59 -9.88 -2.46
C ASN A 206 -7.22 -9.84 -1.77
N THR A 207 -6.66 -8.65 -1.56
CA THR A 207 -5.29 -8.50 -1.04
C THR A 207 -5.23 -8.21 0.44
N ARG A 208 -6.34 -7.77 1.05
CA ARG A 208 -6.43 -7.26 2.44
C ARG A 208 -5.45 -6.11 2.72
N ASP A 209 -4.93 -5.46 1.67
CA ASP A 209 -4.06 -4.29 1.83
C ASP A 209 -4.89 -3.06 2.16
N ARG A 210 -4.63 -2.48 3.35
CA ARG A 210 -5.37 -1.32 3.89
C ARG A 210 -5.32 -0.10 2.97
N LEU A 211 -4.28 0.03 2.14
CA LEU A 211 -4.15 1.13 1.19
C LEU A 211 -5.31 1.15 0.19
N TRP A 212 -5.71 -0.01 -0.34
CA TRP A 212 -6.86 -0.12 -1.24
C TRP A 212 -8.18 0.20 -0.56
N GLY A 213 -8.32 -0.17 0.72
CA GLY A 213 -9.52 0.17 1.50
C GLY A 213 -9.65 1.68 1.72
N PHE A 214 -8.55 2.35 2.09
CA PHE A 214 -8.54 3.81 2.24
C PHE A 214 -8.77 4.53 0.92
N ASP A 215 -8.20 4.04 -0.19
CA ASP A 215 -8.42 4.59 -1.52
C ASP A 215 -9.89 4.51 -1.91
N ALA A 216 -10.55 3.37 -1.70
CA ALA A 216 -11.97 3.21 -1.98
C ALA A 216 -12.84 4.19 -1.17
N ILE A 217 -12.53 4.40 0.12
CA ILE A 217 -13.26 5.36 0.97
C ILE A 217 -13.04 6.80 0.47
N CYS A 218 -11.81 7.17 0.14
CA CYS A 218 -11.51 8.50 -0.42
C CYS A 218 -12.25 8.74 -1.72
N ASN A 219 -12.31 7.74 -2.60
CA ASN A 219 -13.00 7.83 -3.87
C ASN A 219 -14.52 8.01 -3.67
N VAL A 220 -15.14 7.29 -2.74
CA VAL A 220 -16.58 7.47 -2.39
C VAL A 220 -16.85 8.92 -1.95
N VAL A 221 -16.04 9.44 -1.02
CA VAL A 221 -16.21 10.82 -0.54
C VAL A 221 -15.92 11.84 -1.65
N GLY A 222 -14.93 11.58 -2.51
CA GLY A 222 -14.62 12.41 -3.68
C GLY A 222 -15.79 12.45 -4.68
N ILE A 223 -16.42 11.32 -4.96
CA ILE A 223 -17.62 11.24 -5.81
C ILE A 223 -18.80 12.02 -5.18
N LEU A 224 -18.96 11.91 -3.85
CA LEU A 224 -20.00 12.68 -3.14
C LEU A 224 -19.75 14.19 -3.30
N VAL A 225 -18.52 14.66 -3.04
CA VAL A 225 -18.13 16.07 -3.21
C VAL A 225 -18.43 16.52 -4.64
N LEU A 226 -18.02 15.73 -5.64
CA LEU A 226 -18.24 16.02 -7.04
C LEU A 226 -19.74 16.11 -7.38
N SER A 227 -20.53 15.15 -6.91
CA SER A 227 -21.99 15.12 -7.14
C SER A 227 -22.71 16.32 -6.52
N LEU A 228 -22.24 16.77 -5.34
CA LEU A 228 -22.76 17.96 -4.67
C LEU A 228 -22.35 19.23 -5.43
N GLN A 229 -21.07 19.37 -5.84
CA GLN A 229 -20.58 20.51 -6.59
C GLN A 229 -21.27 20.68 -7.96
N MET A 230 -21.53 19.57 -8.65
CA MET A 230 -22.19 19.59 -9.96
C MET A 230 -23.71 19.73 -9.88
N GLY A 231 -24.28 19.78 -8.67
CA GLY A 231 -25.73 19.91 -8.48
C GLY A 231 -26.52 18.62 -8.74
N LEU A 232 -25.84 17.51 -9.10
CA LEU A 232 -26.50 16.23 -9.34
C LEU A 232 -27.12 15.66 -8.06
N ALA A 233 -26.45 15.81 -6.92
CA ALA A 233 -26.99 15.38 -5.64
C ALA A 233 -28.25 16.20 -5.26
N SER A 234 -28.28 17.52 -5.52
CA SER A 234 -29.44 18.35 -5.33
C SER A 234 -30.61 17.90 -6.20
N ARG A 235 -30.34 17.54 -7.46
CA ARG A 235 -31.37 17.09 -8.41
C ARG A 235 -31.94 15.71 -8.09
N LEU A 236 -31.06 14.76 -7.72
CA LEU A 236 -31.41 13.33 -7.63
C LEU A 236 -31.72 12.85 -6.22
N LEU A 237 -31.03 13.39 -5.21
CA LEU A 237 -31.09 12.88 -3.84
C LEU A 237 -31.83 13.84 -2.90
N PHE A 238 -31.68 15.15 -3.10
CA PHE A 238 -32.18 16.17 -2.16
C PHE A 238 -32.91 17.33 -2.87
N PRO A 239 -33.92 17.05 -3.73
CA PRO A 239 -34.52 18.08 -4.59
C PRO A 239 -35.31 19.14 -3.82
N ASP A 240 -35.82 18.83 -2.62
CA ASP A 240 -36.63 19.71 -1.79
C ASP A 240 -35.85 20.32 -0.60
N SER A 241 -34.54 20.04 -0.52
CA SER A 241 -33.72 20.47 0.63
C SER A 241 -33.11 21.84 0.39
N GLU A 242 -33.48 22.80 1.21
CA GLU A 242 -32.85 24.11 1.32
C GLU A 242 -31.59 24.00 2.22
N ASN A 243 -30.53 24.71 1.89
CA ASN A 243 -29.31 24.81 2.68
C ASN A 243 -28.60 23.49 3.05
N PHE A 244 -29.31 22.36 3.14
CA PHE A 244 -28.73 21.07 3.55
C PHE A 244 -27.57 20.63 2.61
N VAL A 245 -27.79 20.74 1.29
CA VAL A 245 -26.81 20.36 0.28
C VAL A 245 -25.56 21.21 0.39
N ASN A 246 -25.69 22.51 0.66
CA ASN A 246 -24.55 23.41 0.85
C ASN A 246 -23.78 23.07 2.12
N THR A 247 -24.47 22.80 3.21
CA THR A 247 -23.86 22.38 4.48
C THR A 247 -23.16 21.04 4.32
N LEU A 248 -23.79 20.08 3.66
CA LEU A 248 -23.20 18.77 3.36
C LEU A 248 -21.95 18.91 2.48
N LEU A 249 -21.96 19.80 1.48
CA LEU A 249 -20.82 20.09 0.64
C LEU A 249 -19.61 20.65 1.44
N LEU A 250 -19.85 21.54 2.40
CA LEU A 250 -18.80 22.07 3.27
C LEU A 250 -18.14 20.96 4.08
N TYR A 251 -18.93 20.15 4.78
CA TYR A 251 -18.39 19.02 5.56
C TYR A 251 -17.71 17.96 4.69
N ALA A 252 -18.31 17.65 3.51
CA ALA A 252 -17.74 16.68 2.59
C ALA A 252 -16.38 17.13 2.02
N ASN A 253 -16.21 18.41 1.67
CA ASN A 253 -14.92 18.96 1.22
C ASN A 253 -13.83 18.86 2.30
N VAL A 254 -14.16 19.27 3.53
CA VAL A 254 -13.23 19.20 4.67
C VAL A 254 -12.89 17.75 5.01
N GLY A 255 -13.90 16.86 5.00
CA GLY A 255 -13.71 15.41 5.19
C GLY A 255 -12.84 14.78 4.10
N TYR A 256 -13.05 15.20 2.84
CA TYR A 256 -12.23 14.73 1.72
C TYR A 256 -10.76 15.15 1.86
N LEU A 257 -10.47 16.41 2.21
CA LEU A 257 -9.10 16.86 2.46
C LEU A 257 -8.44 16.02 3.57
N PHE A 258 -9.16 15.75 4.67
CA PHE A 258 -8.66 14.96 5.79
C PHE A 258 -8.32 13.53 5.35
N LEU A 259 -9.25 12.84 4.70
CA LEU A 259 -9.07 11.46 4.21
C LEU A 259 -7.97 11.38 3.15
N ALA A 260 -7.95 12.30 2.20
CA ALA A 260 -6.90 12.38 1.18
C ALA A 260 -5.53 12.59 1.81
N THR A 261 -5.42 13.44 2.84
CA THR A 261 -4.16 13.67 3.56
C THR A 261 -3.66 12.40 4.25
N ILE A 262 -4.56 11.61 4.86
CA ILE A 262 -4.22 10.30 5.45
C ILE A 262 -3.75 9.34 4.35
N LEU A 263 -4.48 9.25 3.24
CA LEU A 263 -4.12 8.38 2.13
C LEU A 263 -2.76 8.74 1.54
N HIS A 264 -2.51 10.02 1.27
CA HIS A 264 -1.20 10.49 0.80
C HIS A 264 -0.08 10.17 1.80
N ARG A 265 -0.33 10.33 3.11
CA ARG A 265 0.63 9.94 4.15
C ARG A 265 0.96 8.45 4.12
N LEU A 266 -0.04 7.59 3.89
CA LEU A 266 0.16 6.16 3.73
C LEU A 266 0.95 5.84 2.45
N VAL A 267 0.66 6.52 1.35
CA VAL A 267 1.43 6.39 0.09
C VAL A 267 2.87 6.88 0.27
N PHE A 268 3.10 7.95 1.01
CA PHE A 268 4.45 8.45 1.31
C PHE A 268 5.31 7.42 2.04
N SER A 269 4.70 6.55 2.85
CA SER A 269 5.45 5.48 3.54
C SER A 269 6.04 4.42 2.60
N LEU A 270 5.55 4.34 1.37
CA LEU A 270 6.12 3.48 0.33
C LEU A 270 7.41 4.05 -0.28
N PHE A 271 7.63 5.36 -0.11
CA PHE A 271 8.78 6.09 -0.67
C PHE A 271 9.64 6.63 0.47
N ALA A 272 10.96 6.56 0.31
CA ALA A 272 11.89 7.07 1.33
C ALA A 272 11.89 8.61 1.32
N LEU A 273 10.94 9.22 2.02
CA LEU A 273 10.78 10.66 2.15
C LEU A 273 11.36 11.19 3.47
N PRO A 274 11.89 12.43 3.51
CA PRO A 274 12.36 13.08 4.73
C PRO A 274 11.25 13.26 5.78
N ARG A 275 11.60 13.17 7.06
CA ARG A 275 10.63 13.28 8.19
C ARG A 275 9.84 14.60 8.21
N TRP A 276 10.42 15.70 7.76
CA TRP A 276 9.74 16.99 7.74
C TRP A 276 8.53 17.04 6.78
N ILE A 277 8.51 16.21 5.71
CA ILE A 277 7.34 16.06 4.82
C ILE A 277 6.17 15.46 5.59
N TYR A 278 6.43 14.45 6.42
CA TYR A 278 5.39 13.86 7.28
C TYR A 278 4.91 14.84 8.35
N ALA A 279 5.81 15.68 8.91
CA ALA A 279 5.43 16.70 9.87
C ALA A 279 4.48 17.71 9.24
N PHE A 280 4.78 18.22 8.04
CA PHE A 280 3.90 19.11 7.29
C PHE A 280 2.51 18.49 7.05
N ASN A 281 2.45 17.24 6.58
CA ASN A 281 1.18 16.54 6.39
C ASN A 281 0.40 16.37 7.70
N THR A 282 1.09 16.22 8.83
CA THR A 282 0.48 16.14 10.14
C THR A 282 -0.18 17.46 10.55
N THR A 283 0.42 18.61 10.21
CA THR A 283 -0.20 19.93 10.50
C THR A 283 -1.53 20.11 9.77
N ILE A 284 -1.65 19.60 8.54
CA ILE A 284 -2.91 19.64 7.79
C ILE A 284 -3.99 18.81 8.50
N LEU A 285 -3.65 17.63 9.06
CA LEU A 285 -4.60 16.81 9.81
C LEU A 285 -5.11 17.53 11.06
N PHE A 286 -4.27 18.31 11.74
CA PHE A 286 -4.70 19.11 12.90
C PHE A 286 -5.62 20.27 12.53
N ALA A 287 -5.66 20.72 11.28
CA ALA A 287 -6.61 21.72 10.83
C ALA A 287 -8.06 21.19 10.76
N PHE A 288 -8.25 19.88 10.65
CA PHE A 288 -9.58 19.26 10.51
C PHE A 288 -10.58 19.65 11.60
N PRO A 289 -10.30 19.49 12.91
CA PRO A 289 -11.25 19.87 13.96
C PRO A 289 -11.54 21.38 13.96
N LEU A 290 -10.56 22.22 13.62
CA LEU A 290 -10.77 23.66 13.48
C LEU A 290 -11.77 23.97 12.35
N LEU A 291 -11.59 23.35 11.16
CA LEU A 291 -12.47 23.57 10.01
C LEU A 291 -13.89 23.11 10.30
N VAL A 292 -14.04 21.93 10.92
CA VAL A 292 -15.35 21.41 11.33
C VAL A 292 -16.01 22.36 12.35
N GLY A 293 -15.24 22.85 13.32
CA GLY A 293 -15.72 23.82 14.31
C GLY A 293 -16.19 25.13 13.67
N LEU A 294 -15.44 25.67 12.70
CA LEU A 294 -15.81 26.89 11.97
C LEU A 294 -17.13 26.69 11.19
N ILE A 295 -17.33 25.54 10.56
CA ILE A 295 -18.60 25.24 9.87
C ILE A 295 -19.74 25.18 10.88
N PHE A 296 -19.53 24.52 12.02
CA PHE A 296 -20.55 24.34 13.06
C PHE A 296 -21.04 25.67 13.65
N ILE A 297 -20.13 26.65 13.84
CA ILE A 297 -20.49 27.99 14.34
C ILE A 297 -20.96 28.95 13.24
N GLY A 298 -21.21 28.47 12.02
CA GLY A 298 -21.74 29.26 10.90
C GLY A 298 -20.71 30.02 10.07
N HIS A 299 -19.41 29.82 10.29
CA HIS A 299 -18.32 30.43 9.52
C HIS A 299 -17.82 29.52 8.39
N GLY A 300 -18.76 28.94 7.61
CA GLY A 300 -18.46 28.01 6.51
C GLY A 300 -17.56 28.59 5.42
N ASP A 301 -17.75 29.88 5.08
CA ASP A 301 -16.93 30.57 4.08
C ASP A 301 -15.46 30.65 4.50
N SER A 302 -15.20 30.97 5.79
CA SER A 302 -13.84 31.01 6.34
C SER A 302 -13.22 29.61 6.36
N ALA A 303 -13.99 28.58 6.74
CA ALA A 303 -13.54 27.21 6.70
C ALA A 303 -13.14 26.77 5.30
N MET A 304 -13.95 27.14 4.27
CA MET A 304 -13.67 26.81 2.87
C MET A 304 -12.46 27.56 2.34
N ALA A 305 -12.26 28.84 2.71
CA ALA A 305 -11.10 29.60 2.34
C ALA A 305 -9.81 28.96 2.89
N ILE A 306 -9.81 28.55 4.16
CA ILE A 306 -8.68 27.83 4.78
C ILE A 306 -8.47 26.46 4.10
N ASN A 307 -9.55 25.71 3.85
CA ASN A 307 -9.49 24.42 3.17
C ASN A 307 -8.83 24.54 1.79
N ASN A 308 -9.24 25.52 0.98
CA ASN A 308 -8.68 25.77 -0.34
C ASN A 308 -7.21 26.22 -0.27
N PHE A 309 -6.84 27.03 0.73
CA PHE A 309 -5.46 27.40 1.00
C PHE A 309 -4.59 26.19 1.34
N LEU A 310 -5.08 25.27 2.18
CA LEU A 310 -4.39 24.03 2.52
C LEU A 310 -4.21 23.11 1.32
N ILE A 311 -5.24 22.96 0.47
CA ILE A 311 -5.16 22.19 -0.78
C ILE A 311 -4.09 22.78 -1.70
N THR A 312 -4.12 24.10 -1.93
CA THR A 312 -3.15 24.79 -2.80
C THR A 312 -1.73 24.67 -2.27
N THR A 313 -1.54 24.87 -0.98
CA THR A 313 -0.24 24.73 -0.32
C THR A 313 0.26 23.29 -0.42
N SER A 314 -0.60 22.30 -0.21
CA SER A 314 -0.26 20.87 -0.38
C SER A 314 0.17 20.56 -1.81
N ALA A 315 -0.48 21.14 -2.81
CA ALA A 315 -0.10 20.99 -4.20
C ALA A 315 1.30 21.58 -4.47
N CYS A 316 1.59 22.79 -3.97
CA CYS A 316 2.93 23.40 -4.09
C CYS A 316 4.03 22.54 -3.46
N TRP A 317 3.76 21.92 -2.29
CA TRP A 317 4.66 20.96 -1.67
C TRP A 317 4.91 19.71 -2.53
N GLY A 318 4.00 19.40 -3.45
CA GLY A 318 4.11 18.29 -4.39
C GLY A 318 5.42 18.29 -5.18
N VAL A 319 5.95 19.45 -5.55
CA VAL A 319 7.27 19.58 -6.23
C VAL A 319 8.39 19.04 -5.35
N LEU A 320 8.45 19.47 -4.09
CA LEU A 320 9.48 19.03 -3.14
C LEU A 320 9.35 17.54 -2.83
N ILE A 321 8.13 17.05 -2.71
CA ILE A 321 7.84 15.62 -2.52
C ILE A 321 8.36 14.83 -3.72
N ALA A 322 8.04 15.24 -4.95
CA ALA A 322 8.49 14.58 -6.17
C ALA A 322 10.02 14.52 -6.31
N ILE A 323 10.71 15.63 -5.96
CA ILE A 323 12.18 15.71 -6.04
C ILE A 323 12.84 14.84 -4.97
N LYS A 324 12.32 14.86 -3.75
CA LYS A 324 12.95 14.16 -2.60
C LYS A 324 12.61 12.68 -2.52
N ALA A 325 11.59 12.21 -3.23
CA ALA A 325 11.19 10.81 -3.23
C ALA A 325 12.28 9.89 -3.77
N ARG A 326 12.48 8.75 -3.08
CA ARG A 326 13.40 7.68 -3.47
C ARG A 326 12.67 6.35 -3.38
N HIS A 327 12.86 5.50 -4.38
CA HIS A 327 12.27 4.17 -4.43
C HIS A 327 13.16 3.26 -5.30
N PRO A 328 13.36 1.97 -4.95
CA PRO A 328 14.17 1.04 -5.74
C PRO A 328 13.57 0.77 -7.12
N ASP A 329 12.25 0.69 -7.24
CA ASP A 329 11.56 0.54 -8.52
C ASP A 329 11.48 1.90 -9.22
N ARG A 330 12.16 2.00 -10.37
CA ARG A 330 12.20 3.23 -11.19
C ARG A 330 10.84 3.60 -11.77
N PHE A 331 10.02 2.61 -12.11
CA PHE A 331 8.69 2.85 -12.66
C PHE A 331 7.76 3.43 -11.59
N ALA A 332 7.70 2.84 -10.39
CA ALA A 332 6.94 3.37 -9.27
C ALA A 332 7.36 4.81 -8.92
N LEU A 333 8.67 5.08 -8.91
CA LEU A 333 9.21 6.42 -8.66
C LEU A 333 8.81 7.40 -9.76
N TRP A 334 8.83 6.98 -11.03
CA TRP A 334 8.42 7.82 -12.15
C TRP A 334 6.93 8.17 -12.07
N VAL A 335 6.05 7.18 -11.85
CA VAL A 335 4.60 7.39 -11.69
C VAL A 335 4.33 8.34 -10.51
N PHE A 336 5.00 8.13 -9.37
CA PHE A 336 4.88 8.99 -8.20
C PHE A 336 5.27 10.44 -8.51
N ARG A 337 6.41 10.67 -9.15
CA ARG A 337 6.87 12.01 -9.55
C ARG A 337 5.92 12.65 -10.57
N ALA A 338 5.49 11.90 -11.57
CA ALA A 338 4.54 12.38 -12.57
C ALA A 338 3.20 12.79 -11.93
N SER A 339 2.74 12.06 -10.91
CA SER A 339 1.50 12.39 -10.17
C SER A 339 1.58 13.76 -9.52
N TYR A 340 2.62 14.01 -8.74
CA TYR A 340 2.76 15.27 -8.00
C TYR A 340 3.14 16.43 -8.89
N LEU A 341 4.02 16.24 -9.86
CA LEU A 341 4.36 17.28 -10.83
C LEU A 341 3.18 17.61 -11.76
N GLY A 342 2.43 16.60 -12.18
CA GLY A 342 1.23 16.79 -12.99
C GLY A 342 0.15 17.58 -12.25
N LEU A 343 -0.08 17.26 -10.97
CA LEU A 343 -1.02 18.00 -10.13
C LEU A 343 -0.62 19.47 -9.99
N VAL A 344 0.65 19.73 -9.70
CA VAL A 344 1.16 21.11 -9.60
C VAL A 344 1.04 21.84 -10.94
N SER A 345 1.43 21.20 -12.04
CA SER A 345 1.30 21.78 -13.38
C SER A 345 -0.15 22.13 -13.70
N TYR A 346 -1.09 21.30 -13.28
CA TYR A 346 -2.51 21.55 -13.42
C TYR A 346 -2.95 22.78 -12.61
N PHE A 347 -2.54 22.92 -11.36
CA PHE A 347 -2.84 24.09 -10.53
C PHE A 347 -2.22 25.38 -11.09
N VAL A 348 -1.01 25.31 -11.61
CA VAL A 348 -0.34 26.44 -12.28
C VAL A 348 -1.10 26.83 -13.55
N TRP A 349 -1.45 25.85 -14.39
CA TRP A 349 -2.21 26.07 -15.62
C TRP A 349 -3.58 26.70 -15.37
N TRP A 350 -4.29 26.24 -14.33
CA TRP A 350 -5.57 26.81 -13.93
C TRP A 350 -5.42 28.19 -13.26
N GLY A 351 -4.40 28.37 -12.42
CA GLY A 351 -4.19 29.61 -11.66
C GLY A 351 -3.70 30.78 -12.49
N ILE A 352 -2.93 30.55 -13.55
CA ILE A 352 -2.41 31.61 -14.43
C ILE A 352 -3.56 32.44 -15.03
N PRO A 353 -4.56 31.88 -15.72
CA PRO A 353 -5.68 32.67 -16.24
C PRO A 353 -6.43 33.45 -15.16
N MET A 354 -6.54 32.87 -13.94
CA MET A 354 -7.18 33.51 -12.81
C MET A 354 -6.42 34.76 -12.32
N VAL A 355 -5.09 34.68 -12.25
CA VAL A 355 -4.25 35.80 -11.82
C VAL A 355 -4.18 36.89 -12.88
N PHE A 356 -4.06 36.52 -14.16
CA PHE A 356 -3.93 37.48 -15.28
C PHE A 356 -5.27 37.87 -15.89
N GLN A 357 -6.40 37.49 -15.30
CA GLN A 357 -7.77 37.78 -15.78
C GLN A 357 -7.97 37.42 -17.26
N GLN A 358 -7.28 36.39 -17.75
CA GLN A 358 -7.42 35.93 -19.12
C GLN A 358 -8.78 35.24 -19.32
N GLN A 359 -9.45 35.61 -20.41
CA GLN A 359 -10.79 35.12 -20.77
C GLN A 359 -10.70 33.70 -21.32
N THR A 360 -10.65 32.70 -20.45
CA THR A 360 -10.77 31.31 -20.84
C THR A 360 -12.13 30.75 -20.35
N GLY A 361 -13.13 30.85 -21.22
CA GLY A 361 -14.50 30.36 -20.93
C GLY A 361 -14.65 28.85 -21.16
N ASN A 362 -13.61 28.05 -20.92
CA ASN A 362 -13.71 26.60 -21.05
C ASN A 362 -14.20 25.94 -19.75
N LEU A 363 -14.78 24.75 -19.85
CA LEU A 363 -15.28 23.99 -18.70
C LEU A 363 -14.19 23.71 -17.66
N ALA A 364 -12.94 23.53 -18.07
CA ALA A 364 -11.83 23.24 -17.16
C ALA A 364 -11.48 24.43 -16.26
N THR A 365 -11.69 25.66 -16.71
CA THR A 365 -11.49 26.86 -15.87
C THR A 365 -12.66 27.12 -14.92
N LEU A 366 -13.88 26.77 -15.33
CA LEU A 366 -15.07 26.93 -14.51
C LEU A 366 -15.22 25.79 -13.47
N TYR A 367 -14.76 24.58 -13.82
CA TYR A 367 -14.89 23.39 -12.99
C TYR A 367 -13.53 22.67 -12.83
N PRO A 368 -12.55 23.32 -12.21
CA PRO A 368 -11.18 22.77 -12.13
C PRO A 368 -11.08 21.46 -11.29
N SER A 369 -12.04 21.24 -10.41
CA SER A 369 -12.05 20.02 -9.57
C SER A 369 -12.30 18.74 -10.36
N LEU A 370 -12.99 18.81 -11.50
CA LEU A 370 -13.33 17.64 -12.32
C LEU A 370 -12.10 16.92 -12.87
N PRO A 371 -11.28 17.53 -13.75
CA PRO A 371 -10.14 16.84 -14.30
C PRO A 371 -9.06 16.55 -13.25
N ALA A 372 -8.88 17.43 -12.24
CA ALA A 372 -7.90 17.22 -11.18
C ALA A 372 -8.22 16.00 -10.33
N SER A 373 -9.48 15.80 -9.96
CA SER A 373 -9.90 14.65 -9.15
C SER A 373 -9.69 13.33 -9.87
N LEU A 374 -10.12 13.20 -11.13
CA LEU A 374 -9.90 11.97 -11.90
C LEU A 374 -8.42 11.68 -12.15
N PHE A 375 -7.64 12.70 -12.49
CA PHE A 375 -6.21 12.56 -12.68
C PHE A 375 -5.53 12.05 -11.40
N SER A 376 -5.88 12.63 -10.25
CA SER A 376 -5.36 12.21 -8.94
C SER A 376 -5.76 10.78 -8.60
N MET A 377 -7.05 10.43 -8.74
CA MET A 377 -7.57 9.08 -8.49
C MET A 377 -6.85 8.03 -9.35
N PHE A 378 -6.71 8.30 -10.64
CA PHE A 378 -6.07 7.37 -11.58
C PHE A 378 -4.59 7.15 -11.27
N LEU A 379 -3.83 8.23 -11.05
CA LEU A 379 -2.40 8.12 -10.75
C LEU A 379 -2.14 7.43 -9.41
N LEU A 380 -2.97 7.71 -8.41
CA LEU A 380 -2.89 7.04 -7.12
C LEU A 380 -3.15 5.54 -7.27
N MET A 381 -4.19 5.18 -8.03
CA MET A 381 -4.48 3.79 -8.37
C MET A 381 -3.28 3.10 -9.03
N LEU A 382 -2.56 3.77 -9.95
CA LEU A 382 -1.36 3.21 -10.58
C LEU A 382 -0.24 2.94 -9.58
N ILE A 383 -0.01 3.86 -8.64
CA ILE A 383 0.99 3.68 -7.57
C ILE A 383 0.63 2.47 -6.71
N LEU A 384 -0.61 2.39 -6.26
CA LEU A 384 -1.09 1.28 -5.43
C LEU A 384 -1.05 -0.04 -6.18
N TRP A 385 -1.46 -0.05 -7.46
CA TRP A 385 -1.39 -1.24 -8.31
C TRP A 385 0.05 -1.74 -8.46
N ARG A 386 1.00 -0.84 -8.76
CA ARG A 386 2.42 -1.23 -8.88
C ARG A 386 2.99 -1.77 -7.57
N ASN A 387 2.64 -1.14 -6.44
CA ASN A 387 3.02 -1.64 -5.12
C ASN A 387 2.49 -3.06 -4.86
N THR A 388 1.23 -3.33 -5.24
CA THR A 388 0.63 -4.66 -5.11
C THR A 388 1.34 -5.69 -6.00
N GLN A 389 1.68 -5.32 -7.24
CA GLN A 389 2.44 -6.19 -8.14
C GLN A 389 3.82 -6.55 -7.56
N MET A 390 4.55 -5.57 -7.02
CA MET A 390 5.85 -5.83 -6.38
C MET A 390 5.72 -6.79 -5.19
N LYS A 391 4.73 -6.60 -4.32
CA LYS A 391 4.47 -7.52 -3.21
C LYS A 391 4.17 -8.95 -3.68
N MET A 392 3.41 -9.11 -4.77
CA MET A 392 3.13 -10.41 -5.36
C MET A 392 4.38 -11.06 -5.97
N GLU A 393 5.19 -10.28 -6.70
CA GLU A 393 6.46 -10.75 -7.25
C GLU A 393 7.42 -11.22 -6.15
N ASP A 394 7.54 -10.46 -5.06
CA ASP A 394 8.39 -10.81 -3.91
C ASP A 394 7.88 -12.06 -3.19
N ALA A 395 6.55 -12.19 -2.99
CA ALA A 395 5.95 -13.38 -2.41
C ALA A 395 6.19 -14.63 -3.28
N GLN A 396 6.09 -14.51 -4.60
CA GLN A 396 6.38 -15.61 -5.52
C GLN A 396 7.86 -16.02 -5.48
N ARG A 397 8.79 -15.04 -5.46
CA ARG A 397 10.23 -15.31 -5.32
C ARG A 397 10.54 -16.05 -4.03
N LEU A 398 9.97 -15.59 -2.91
CA LEU A 398 10.16 -16.23 -1.61
C LEU A 398 9.59 -17.66 -1.60
N ALA A 399 8.44 -17.88 -2.21
CA ALA A 399 7.83 -19.20 -2.32
C ALA A 399 8.68 -20.17 -3.16
N LEU A 400 9.30 -19.67 -4.26
CA LEU A 400 10.22 -20.46 -5.07
C LEU A 400 11.48 -20.81 -4.28
N GLN A 401 12.11 -19.84 -3.62
CA GLN A 401 13.30 -20.08 -2.79
C GLN A 401 13.04 -21.10 -1.68
N LYS A 402 11.84 -21.03 -1.04
CA LYS A 402 11.45 -22.00 -0.03
C LYS A 402 11.31 -23.42 -0.61
N ARG A 403 10.71 -23.55 -1.79
CA ARG A 403 10.59 -24.85 -2.47
C ARG A 403 11.93 -25.43 -2.87
N ASP A 404 12.84 -24.60 -3.36
CA ASP A 404 14.19 -25.04 -3.73
C ASP A 404 14.97 -25.50 -2.49
N ALA A 405 14.92 -24.75 -1.39
CA ALA A 405 15.53 -25.15 -0.13
C ALA A 405 14.92 -26.45 0.45
N GLU A 406 13.60 -26.64 0.35
CA GLU A 406 12.94 -27.88 0.75
C GLU A 406 13.38 -29.08 -0.10
N ARG A 407 13.56 -28.88 -1.41
CA ARG A 407 14.09 -29.93 -2.32
C ARG A 407 15.52 -30.31 -1.99
N ASP A 408 16.39 -29.31 -1.78
CA ASP A 408 17.78 -29.53 -1.43
C ASP A 408 17.92 -30.30 -0.12
N LEU A 409 17.07 -29.97 0.87
CA LEU A 409 17.01 -30.67 2.15
C LEU A 409 16.56 -32.13 1.96
N GLN A 410 15.49 -32.37 1.20
CA GLN A 410 15.00 -33.73 0.91
C GLN A 410 16.05 -34.57 0.18
N GLU A 411 16.74 -33.97 -0.82
CA GLU A 411 17.79 -34.67 -1.56
C GLU A 411 18.99 -35.02 -0.65
N SER A 412 19.37 -34.10 0.23
CA SER A 412 20.41 -34.35 1.25
C SER A 412 20.02 -35.48 2.21
N GLN A 413 18.79 -35.46 2.70
CA GLN A 413 18.28 -36.53 3.58
C GLN A 413 18.27 -37.89 2.88
N ARG A 414 17.77 -37.93 1.64
CA ARG A 414 17.75 -39.15 0.83
C ARG A 414 19.16 -39.72 0.59
N ARG A 415 20.12 -38.87 0.23
CA ARG A 415 21.53 -39.30 0.06
C ARG A 415 22.10 -39.84 1.37
N HIS A 416 21.76 -39.25 2.49
CA HIS A 416 22.20 -39.74 3.81
C HIS A 416 21.61 -41.10 4.10
N GLU A 417 20.30 -41.33 3.89
CA GLU A 417 19.63 -42.61 4.04
C GLU A 417 20.18 -43.71 3.11
N GLU A 418 20.44 -43.35 1.82
CA GLU A 418 21.05 -44.26 0.85
C GLU A 418 22.46 -44.69 1.29
N THR A 419 23.27 -43.74 1.80
CA THR A 419 24.63 -44.02 2.27
C THR A 419 24.60 -44.94 3.52
N GLN A 420 23.69 -44.72 4.44
CA GLN A 420 23.52 -45.51 5.64
C GLN A 420 23.05 -46.93 5.30
N GLY A 421 22.05 -47.05 4.43
CA GLY A 421 21.57 -48.37 3.96
C GLY A 421 22.69 -49.17 3.27
N PHE A 422 23.52 -48.50 2.46
CA PHE A 422 24.67 -49.14 1.82
C PHE A 422 25.73 -49.60 2.85
N LEU A 423 26.08 -48.75 3.82
CA LEU A 423 27.01 -49.12 4.90
C LEU A 423 26.54 -50.31 5.71
N GLY A 424 25.26 -50.31 6.12
CA GLY A 424 24.66 -51.43 6.85
C GLY A 424 24.72 -52.76 6.07
N MET A 425 24.44 -52.72 4.76
CA MET A 425 24.51 -53.90 3.90
C MET A 425 25.98 -54.41 3.78
N VAL A 426 26.94 -53.50 3.53
CA VAL A 426 28.36 -53.89 3.39
C VAL A 426 28.88 -54.51 4.69
N LEU A 427 28.55 -53.94 5.84
CA LEU A 427 28.95 -54.49 7.16
C LEU A 427 28.40 -55.87 7.38
N HIS A 428 27.13 -56.12 7.03
CA HIS A 428 26.53 -57.44 7.13
C HIS A 428 27.16 -58.48 6.19
N GLU A 429 27.44 -58.08 4.93
CA GLU A 429 28.06 -58.96 3.94
C GLU A 429 29.54 -59.26 4.25
N VAL A 430 30.26 -58.37 4.93
CA VAL A 430 31.64 -58.61 5.37
C VAL A 430 31.66 -59.49 6.64
N LYS A 431 30.72 -59.33 7.58
CA LYS A 431 30.64 -60.12 8.82
C LYS A 431 30.37 -61.59 8.55
N ASN A 432 29.59 -61.93 7.50
CA ASN A 432 29.28 -63.31 7.13
C ASN A 432 30.53 -64.16 6.75
N PRO A 433 31.41 -63.76 5.80
CA PRO A 433 32.64 -64.51 5.46
C PRO A 433 33.62 -64.52 6.61
N LEU A 434 33.73 -63.47 7.44
CA LEU A 434 34.59 -63.46 8.62
C LEU A 434 34.16 -64.51 9.64
N SER A 435 32.86 -64.62 9.92
CA SER A 435 32.30 -65.69 10.79
C SER A 435 32.59 -67.08 10.24
N SER A 436 32.55 -67.26 8.91
CA SER A 436 32.90 -68.54 8.27
C SER A 436 34.40 -68.85 8.39
N ILE A 437 35.27 -67.84 8.21
CA ILE A 437 36.73 -67.99 8.39
C ILE A 437 37.03 -68.36 9.85
N ARG A 438 36.40 -67.69 10.85
CA ARG A 438 36.57 -67.97 12.26
C ARG A 438 36.21 -69.42 12.58
N MET A 439 35.09 -69.93 12.03
CA MET A 439 34.63 -71.32 12.21
C MET A 439 35.64 -72.31 11.60
N ILE A 440 36.17 -72.01 10.40
CA ILE A 440 37.17 -72.87 9.74
C ILE A 440 38.46 -72.92 10.56
N VAL A 441 38.97 -71.79 11.06
CA VAL A 441 40.18 -71.71 11.87
C VAL A 441 39.99 -72.48 13.17
N ALA A 442 38.87 -72.29 13.88
CA ALA A 442 38.54 -73.02 15.12
C ALA A 442 38.41 -74.54 14.89
N ASN A 443 37.83 -74.98 13.77
CA ASN A 443 37.80 -76.38 13.39
C ASN A 443 39.18 -76.96 13.09
N LEU A 444 40.04 -76.22 12.43
CA LEU A 444 41.42 -76.63 12.17
C LEU A 444 42.23 -76.78 13.47
N GLU A 445 42.10 -75.82 14.40
CA GLU A 445 42.74 -75.89 15.72
C GLU A 445 42.28 -77.15 16.53
N ASN A 446 40.99 -77.47 16.43
CA ASN A 446 40.44 -78.64 17.11
C ASN A 446 40.82 -79.98 16.43
N THR A 447 41.06 -80.02 15.13
CA THR A 447 41.29 -81.24 14.34
C THR A 447 42.78 -81.58 14.26
N LEU A 448 43.69 -80.68 14.59
CA LEU A 448 45.15 -80.79 14.52
C LEU A 448 45.80 -80.55 15.89
N PRO A 449 45.47 -81.36 16.94
CA PRO A 449 46.00 -81.12 18.29
C PRO A 449 47.51 -81.35 18.39
N ASP A 450 48.16 -82.10 17.47
CA ASP A 450 49.60 -82.35 17.39
C ASP A 450 50.30 -81.61 16.27
N ALA A 451 49.75 -80.48 15.83
CA ALA A 451 50.33 -79.66 14.77
C ALA A 451 51.67 -79.10 15.21
N ASP A 452 52.66 -79.01 14.22
CA ASP A 452 53.90 -78.34 14.40
C ASP A 452 53.75 -76.90 14.96
N ALA A 453 54.57 -76.51 15.90
CA ALA A 453 54.44 -75.20 16.58
C ALA A 453 54.34 -74.03 15.60
N GLN A 454 54.87 -74.14 14.38
CA GLN A 454 54.68 -73.14 13.33
C GLN A 454 53.26 -73.05 12.77
N VAL A 455 52.57 -74.20 12.66
CA VAL A 455 51.17 -74.24 12.14
C VAL A 455 50.23 -73.65 13.19
N SER A 456 50.40 -74.05 14.45
CA SER A 456 49.60 -73.50 15.56
C SER A 456 49.77 -71.98 15.68
N GLN A 457 51.00 -71.46 15.58
CA GLN A 457 51.27 -70.05 15.62
C GLN A 457 50.63 -69.28 14.42
N ARG A 458 50.57 -69.89 13.22
CA ARG A 458 49.91 -69.30 12.05
C ARG A 458 48.39 -69.25 12.19
N LEU A 459 47.79 -70.31 12.72
CA LEU A 459 46.33 -70.36 12.97
C LEU A 459 45.93 -69.29 14.00
N GLN A 460 46.68 -69.19 15.11
CA GLN A 460 46.46 -68.15 16.12
C GLN A 460 46.59 -66.73 15.49
N ARG A 461 47.52 -66.55 14.58
CA ARG A 461 47.68 -65.26 13.89
C ARG A 461 46.53 -64.94 12.96
N VAL A 462 45.94 -65.94 12.27
CA VAL A 462 44.74 -65.74 11.43
C VAL A 462 43.52 -65.47 12.32
N HIS A 463 43.39 -66.16 13.44
CA HIS A 463 42.35 -65.91 14.42
C HIS A 463 42.39 -64.47 14.93
N GLY A 464 43.56 -64.02 15.36
CA GLY A 464 43.74 -62.61 15.79
C GLY A 464 43.45 -61.57 14.71
N LEU A 465 43.78 -61.85 13.42
CA LEU A 465 43.44 -60.95 12.32
C LEU A 465 41.93 -60.88 12.03
N VAL A 466 41.20 -62.01 12.19
CA VAL A 466 39.75 -62.06 12.04
C VAL A 466 39.08 -61.27 13.17
N ASP A 467 39.56 -61.44 14.40
CA ASP A 467 39.07 -60.68 15.55
C ASP A 467 39.34 -59.19 15.42
N ASP A 468 40.53 -58.79 14.94
CA ASP A 468 40.91 -57.39 14.67
C ASP A 468 39.95 -56.73 13.63
N ILE A 469 39.55 -57.47 12.58
CA ILE A 469 38.64 -56.97 11.56
C ILE A 469 37.22 -56.86 12.11
N ASP A 470 36.76 -57.85 12.90
CA ASP A 470 35.43 -57.83 13.53
C ASP A 470 35.30 -56.62 14.49
N ASP A 471 36.35 -56.37 15.27
CA ASP A 471 36.47 -55.19 16.15
C ASP A 471 36.42 -53.84 15.38
N VAL A 472 37.02 -53.76 14.20
CA VAL A 472 36.95 -52.56 13.37
C VAL A 472 35.52 -52.37 12.82
N LEU A 473 34.89 -53.44 12.37
CA LEU A 473 33.50 -53.38 11.86
C LEU A 473 32.51 -53.04 12.97
N GLU A 474 32.62 -53.61 14.16
CA GLU A 474 31.76 -53.24 15.30
C GLU A 474 31.93 -51.77 15.68
N ARG A 475 33.15 -51.30 15.76
CA ARG A 475 33.40 -49.85 15.98
C ARG A 475 32.80 -48.94 14.90
N GLY A 476 32.81 -49.38 13.64
CA GLY A 476 32.16 -48.66 12.54
C GLY A 476 30.64 -48.54 12.73
N VAL A 477 29.96 -49.62 13.14
CA VAL A 477 28.54 -49.64 13.44
C VAL A 477 28.20 -48.75 14.65
N GLU A 478 29.04 -48.81 15.70
CA GLU A 478 28.84 -47.99 16.91
C GLU A 478 28.98 -46.49 16.63
N ILE A 479 29.96 -46.09 15.82
CA ILE A 479 30.12 -44.68 15.41
C ILE A 479 28.91 -44.20 14.62
N ASP A 480 28.43 -44.99 13.68
CA ASP A 480 27.23 -44.66 12.87
C ASP A 480 25.97 -44.54 13.74
N SER A 481 25.81 -45.45 14.72
CA SER A 481 24.71 -45.44 15.70
C SER A 481 24.76 -44.23 16.66
N LEU A 482 25.96 -43.76 17.00
CA LEU A 482 26.19 -42.56 17.81
C LEU A 482 25.84 -41.28 17.02
N GLU A 483 26.25 -41.20 15.74
CA GLU A 483 25.95 -40.04 14.86
C GLU A 483 24.44 -39.94 14.58
N GLN A 484 23.73 -41.06 14.54
CA GLN A 484 22.28 -41.09 14.36
C GLN A 484 21.49 -40.71 15.63
N GLY A 485 22.15 -40.57 16.77
CA GLY A 485 21.47 -40.35 18.05
C GLY A 485 20.60 -41.54 18.50
N ALA A 486 20.79 -42.69 17.87
CA ALA A 486 20.03 -43.91 18.18
C ALA A 486 20.46 -44.55 19.51
N LEU A 487 21.64 -44.24 20.02
CA LEU A 487 22.12 -44.67 21.32
C LEU A 487 21.50 -43.79 22.42
N VAL A 488 20.40 -44.22 22.95
CA VAL A 488 19.80 -43.62 24.15
C VAL A 488 20.50 -44.26 25.35
N ALA A 489 21.28 -43.49 26.10
CA ALA A 489 21.99 -44.01 27.29
C ALA A 489 21.01 -44.51 28.38
N GLU A 490 21.05 -45.77 28.70
CA GLU A 490 20.28 -46.39 29.80
C GLU A 490 21.01 -46.17 31.13
N LYS A 491 20.79 -45.04 31.77
CA LYS A 491 21.48 -44.67 33.01
C LYS A 491 20.89 -45.39 34.21
N ALA A 492 21.72 -46.12 34.94
CA ALA A 492 21.41 -46.71 36.22
C ALA A 492 22.29 -46.14 37.34
N LEU A 493 21.79 -46.17 38.58
CA LEU A 493 22.59 -45.77 39.73
C LEU A 493 23.61 -46.89 40.06
N VAL A 494 24.87 -46.66 39.80
CA VAL A 494 25.95 -47.69 39.95
C VAL A 494 27.03 -47.15 40.88
N ASN A 495 27.63 -48.04 41.65
CA ASN A 495 28.87 -47.73 42.35
C ASN A 495 30.05 -47.81 41.35
N VAL A 496 30.42 -46.68 40.80
CA VAL A 496 31.47 -46.59 39.76
C VAL A 496 32.83 -47.06 40.27
N THR A 497 33.12 -46.89 41.56
CA THR A 497 34.36 -47.38 42.15
C THR A 497 34.44 -48.90 42.09
N ALA A 498 33.41 -49.61 42.58
CA ALA A 498 33.36 -51.08 42.54
C ALA A 498 33.39 -51.59 41.09
N TRP A 499 32.63 -50.91 40.21
CA TRP A 499 32.55 -51.26 38.79
C TRP A 499 33.92 -51.12 38.07
N VAL A 500 34.70 -50.05 38.31
CA VAL A 500 36.03 -49.87 37.72
C VAL A 500 37.00 -50.91 38.24
N GLN A 501 36.92 -51.31 39.54
CA GLN A 501 37.74 -52.36 40.12
C GLN A 501 37.43 -53.73 39.50
N GLU A 502 36.13 -54.06 39.30
CA GLU A 502 35.69 -55.30 38.65
C GLU A 502 36.15 -55.32 37.16
N PHE A 503 35.98 -54.25 36.44
CA PHE A 503 36.46 -54.10 35.07
C PHE A 503 37.97 -54.35 34.96
N ALA A 504 38.75 -53.74 35.83
CA ALA A 504 40.19 -53.92 35.81
C ALA A 504 40.67 -55.32 36.22
N ALA A 505 39.94 -55.99 37.17
CA ALA A 505 40.23 -57.35 37.55
C ALA A 505 39.95 -58.38 36.43
N ALA A 506 38.98 -58.07 35.55
CA ALA A 506 38.64 -58.91 34.40
C ALA A 506 39.51 -58.64 33.16
N HIS A 507 40.27 -57.54 33.12
CA HIS A 507 41.05 -57.14 31.94
C HIS A 507 42.37 -57.95 31.80
N ALA A 508 42.71 -58.35 30.57
CA ALA A 508 43.92 -59.14 30.28
C ALA A 508 45.24 -58.49 30.78
N ALA A 509 45.30 -57.17 30.82
CA ALA A 509 46.45 -56.41 31.31
C ALA A 509 46.40 -56.06 32.80
N VAL A 510 45.64 -56.81 33.63
CA VAL A 510 45.39 -56.53 35.07
C VAL A 510 46.70 -56.27 35.85
N ALA A 511 47.78 -56.97 35.54
CA ALA A 511 49.05 -56.84 36.21
C ALA A 511 49.73 -55.44 36.01
N ARG A 512 49.32 -54.72 35.02
CA ARG A 512 49.83 -53.35 34.67
C ARG A 512 48.86 -52.24 35.13
N LEU A 513 47.63 -52.57 35.51
CA LEU A 513 46.60 -51.60 35.87
C LEU A 513 46.70 -51.20 37.36
N HIS A 514 46.95 -49.95 37.63
CA HIS A 514 46.95 -49.36 38.97
C HIS A 514 45.75 -48.43 39.13
N ILE A 515 44.79 -48.82 39.98
CA ILE A 515 43.58 -48.07 40.20
C ILE A 515 43.73 -47.13 41.38
N THR A 516 43.39 -45.89 41.20
CA THR A 516 43.25 -44.91 42.27
C THR A 516 41.81 -44.39 42.24
N ALA A 517 41.03 -44.70 43.25
CA ALA A 517 39.62 -44.32 43.30
C ALA A 517 39.21 -43.97 44.75
N PRO A 518 38.20 -43.19 44.99
CA PRO A 518 37.60 -42.97 46.31
C PRO A 518 36.93 -44.27 46.82
N ASP A 519 36.67 -44.36 48.13
CA ASP A 519 36.12 -45.58 48.73
C ASP A 519 34.78 -46.02 48.12
N ALA A 520 33.93 -45.09 47.77
CA ALA A 520 32.68 -45.33 47.03
C ALA A 520 32.27 -44.10 46.24
N LEU A 521 31.90 -44.27 44.97
CA LEU A 521 31.31 -43.22 44.10
C LEU A 521 30.04 -43.73 43.45
N LEU A 522 28.90 -43.25 43.90
CA LEU A 522 27.60 -43.53 43.27
C LEU A 522 27.29 -42.47 42.18
N ALA A 523 27.06 -42.95 40.96
CA ALA A 523 26.70 -42.08 39.85
C ALA A 523 25.66 -42.73 38.93
N GLN A 524 24.87 -41.93 38.25
CA GLN A 524 23.94 -42.41 37.21
C GLN A 524 24.70 -42.56 35.91
N VAL A 525 25.03 -43.76 35.54
CA VAL A 525 25.85 -44.10 34.35
C VAL A 525 25.20 -45.27 33.59
N ASP A 526 25.45 -45.28 32.30
CA ASP A 526 25.24 -46.45 31.47
C ASP A 526 26.53 -47.28 31.52
N THR A 527 26.43 -48.48 32.16
CA THR A 527 27.60 -49.35 32.37
C THR A 527 28.13 -49.94 31.07
N HIS A 528 27.24 -50.14 30.06
CA HIS A 528 27.66 -50.62 28.75
C HIS A 528 28.51 -49.60 28.02
N LEU A 529 28.03 -48.37 27.92
CA LEU A 529 28.79 -47.25 27.29
C LEU A 529 30.09 -46.93 28.05
N LEU A 530 30.02 -46.95 29.38
CA LEU A 530 31.22 -46.75 30.23
C LEU A 530 32.25 -47.83 30.04
N SER A 531 31.79 -49.13 29.88
CA SER A 531 32.67 -50.27 29.59
C SER A 531 33.39 -50.09 28.26
N MET A 532 32.67 -49.71 27.22
CA MET A 532 33.25 -49.46 25.89
C MET A 532 34.27 -48.34 25.93
N MET A 533 33.96 -47.21 26.56
CA MET A 533 34.86 -46.09 26.70
C MET A 533 36.14 -46.44 27.48
N LEU A 534 35.98 -47.13 28.63
CA LEU A 534 37.12 -47.49 29.47
C LEU A 534 38.02 -48.56 28.80
N ARG A 535 37.41 -49.55 28.12
CA ARG A 535 38.14 -50.56 27.35
C ARG A 535 38.98 -49.90 26.27
N ASN A 536 38.39 -49.00 25.45
CA ASN A 536 39.11 -48.25 24.40
C ASN A 536 40.28 -47.48 24.96
N LEU A 537 40.14 -46.81 26.11
CA LEU A 537 41.21 -46.03 26.73
C LEU A 537 42.32 -46.95 27.28
N VAL A 538 41.98 -48.06 27.91
CA VAL A 538 42.91 -49.02 28.51
C VAL A 538 43.67 -49.77 27.40
N ASP A 539 42.96 -50.28 26.37
CA ASP A 539 43.59 -50.99 25.25
C ASP A 539 44.58 -50.07 24.49
N ASN A 540 44.19 -48.79 24.26
CA ASN A 540 45.10 -47.79 23.70
C ASN A 540 46.33 -47.59 24.61
N ALA A 541 46.16 -47.49 25.92
CA ALA A 541 47.24 -47.35 26.85
C ALA A 541 48.19 -48.56 26.86
N VAL A 542 47.60 -49.78 26.78
CA VAL A 542 48.39 -51.05 26.68
C VAL A 542 49.21 -51.09 25.38
N LYS A 543 48.60 -50.68 24.26
CA LYS A 543 49.17 -50.73 22.92
C LYS A 543 50.32 -49.76 22.73
N TYR A 544 50.22 -48.56 23.28
CA TYR A 544 51.15 -47.47 23.01
C TYR A 544 52.15 -47.19 24.16
N ALA A 545 51.92 -47.77 25.34
CA ALA A 545 52.87 -47.64 26.46
C ALA A 545 54.03 -48.66 26.33
N PRO A 546 55.24 -48.29 26.80
CA PRO A 546 56.38 -49.24 26.85
C PRO A 546 56.00 -50.54 27.56
N GLU A 547 56.58 -51.68 27.07
CA GLU A 547 56.34 -53.00 27.69
C GLU A 547 56.64 -52.99 29.18
N GLY A 548 55.73 -53.50 30.02
CA GLY A 548 55.84 -53.54 31.46
C GLY A 548 55.64 -52.24 32.22
N SER A 549 55.35 -51.11 31.54
CA SER A 549 55.08 -49.86 32.23
C SER A 549 53.67 -49.85 32.89
N PRO A 550 53.52 -49.23 34.07
CA PRO A 550 52.25 -49.15 34.76
C PRO A 550 51.25 -48.24 34.05
N ILE A 551 49.98 -48.65 34.00
CA ILE A 551 48.88 -47.86 33.48
C ILE A 551 48.02 -47.43 34.65
N LEU A 552 47.89 -46.12 34.86
CA LEU A 552 47.14 -45.52 35.96
C LEU A 552 45.71 -45.22 35.51
N VAL A 553 44.74 -45.89 36.19
CA VAL A 553 43.31 -45.59 36.04
C VAL A 553 42.88 -44.77 37.27
N GLN A 554 42.58 -43.51 37.08
CA GLN A 554 42.23 -42.60 38.18
C GLN A 554 40.78 -42.18 38.10
N LEU A 555 40.04 -42.43 39.18
CA LEU A 555 38.68 -41.98 39.38
C LEU A 555 38.65 -40.87 40.45
N ASN A 556 38.34 -39.66 40.06
CA ASN A 556 38.28 -38.50 40.95
C ASN A 556 36.85 -37.97 41.06
N ALA A 557 36.43 -37.57 42.27
CA ALA A 557 35.17 -36.88 42.49
C ALA A 557 35.43 -35.48 43.03
N ASN A 558 34.71 -34.47 42.54
CA ASN A 558 34.75 -33.09 43.02
C ASN A 558 33.29 -32.52 43.14
N ALA A 559 33.18 -31.30 43.59
CA ALA A 559 31.86 -30.62 43.76
C ALA A 559 31.09 -30.42 42.44
N GLN A 560 31.74 -30.56 41.30
CA GLN A 560 31.13 -30.33 39.96
C GLN A 560 30.82 -31.64 39.23
N GLY A 561 31.22 -32.80 39.77
CA GLY A 561 30.99 -34.11 39.15
C GLY A 561 32.13 -35.09 39.42
N TRP A 562 32.31 -36.08 38.54
CA TRP A 562 33.38 -37.07 38.63
C TRP A 562 34.09 -37.21 37.29
N GLN A 563 35.34 -37.67 37.36
CA GLN A 563 36.21 -37.82 36.20
C GLN A 563 36.94 -39.17 36.29
N LEU A 564 36.86 -39.93 35.19
CA LEU A 564 37.68 -41.12 34.99
C LEU A 564 38.78 -40.78 33.98
N SER A 565 40.02 -41.08 34.34
CA SER A 565 41.18 -40.86 33.44
C SER A 565 42.06 -42.06 33.40
N VAL A 566 42.63 -42.37 32.23
CA VAL A 566 43.63 -43.40 31.99
C VAL A 566 44.93 -42.72 31.57
N ARG A 567 46.04 -43.01 32.25
CA ARG A 567 47.34 -42.48 31.96
C ARG A 567 48.36 -43.59 31.85
N SER A 568 49.13 -43.63 30.80
CA SER A 568 50.37 -44.44 30.63
C SER A 568 51.59 -43.54 30.75
N ARG A 569 52.65 -44.00 31.38
CA ARG A 569 53.93 -43.30 31.43
C ARG A 569 54.87 -43.82 30.37
#